data_c342073eba51fc0f8363d26a0bf12c57
#
_entry.id   c342073eba51fc0f8363d26a0bf12c57
#
_cell.length_a   1.000
_cell.length_b   1.000
_cell.length_c   1.000
_cell.angle_alpha   90.00
_cell.angle_beta   90.00
_cell.angle_gamma   90.00
#
_symmetry.space_group_name_H-M   'P 1'
#
loop_
_entity.id
_entity.type
_entity.pdbx_description
1 polymer ?
#
loop_
_entity_poly.entity_id
_entity_poly.type
_entity_poly.pdbx_seq_one_letter_code
_entity_poly.pdbx_strand_id
1 'polypeptide(L)'
;MKTLIVIDMQKDFIDGVLGTKEAQEIVPAVIAKIGAAKAAGDNVIFTRDTHGPNYLDTMEGKLLPVPHCIAGTEGWKIPGEIDDPTCVHIDKPNFGYFRWDSFNLSSLFERSDKIELIGLCTDICVVSNALILKSIFPEIPISVDAKCCAGVTPESHAAALITMRMCQVQIKE
;
A
#
# COMPACT_ATOMS: atom_id res chain seq x y z
N MET A 1 -11.25 -12.26 12.10
CA MET A 1 -10.18 -11.22 12.20
C MET A 1 -9.78 -10.82 10.79
N LYS A 2 -9.53 -9.55 10.53
CA LYS A 2 -9.11 -9.03 9.23
C LYS A 2 -7.61 -8.67 9.27
N THR A 3 -6.93 -8.70 8.13
CA THR A 3 -5.64 -8.04 7.95
C THR A 3 -5.83 -6.81 7.07
N LEU A 4 -5.52 -5.63 7.61
CA LEU A 4 -5.46 -4.37 6.88
C LEU A 4 -4.01 -4.13 6.45
N ILE A 5 -3.79 -3.90 5.16
CA ILE A 5 -2.48 -3.55 4.60
C ILE A 5 -2.53 -2.11 4.13
N VAL A 6 -1.69 -1.27 4.74
CA VAL A 6 -1.53 0.15 4.42
C VAL A 6 -0.34 0.28 3.50
N ILE A 7 -0.62 0.54 2.23
CA ILE A 7 0.38 0.57 1.16
C ILE A 7 0.99 1.97 1.04
N ASP A 8 2.29 2.06 1.27
CA ASP A 8 3.18 3.17 0.92
C ASP A 8 2.65 4.58 1.24
N MET A 9 2.03 4.76 2.41
CA MET A 9 1.57 6.07 2.86
C MET A 9 2.73 6.93 3.34
N GLN A 10 3.73 7.13 2.46
CA GLN A 10 4.98 7.84 2.71
C GLN A 10 4.89 9.31 2.29
N LYS A 11 5.70 10.17 2.91
CA LYS A 11 5.69 11.62 2.66
C LYS A 11 5.94 11.96 1.20
N ASP A 12 6.86 11.26 0.52
CA ASP A 12 7.14 11.51 -0.90
C ASP A 12 5.93 11.30 -1.81
N PHE A 13 5.01 10.40 -1.45
CA PHE A 13 3.79 10.13 -2.22
C PHE A 13 2.58 10.97 -1.75
N ILE A 14 2.60 11.52 -0.54
CA ILE A 14 1.50 12.33 -0.01
C ILE A 14 1.66 13.79 -0.42
N ASP A 15 2.73 14.42 0.03
CA ASP A 15 2.98 15.86 -0.13
C ASP A 15 4.42 16.19 -0.57
N GLY A 16 5.26 15.17 -0.78
CA GLY A 16 6.63 15.30 -1.24
C GLY A 16 6.77 15.31 -2.76
N VAL A 17 7.91 14.80 -3.27
CA VAL A 17 8.32 14.94 -4.68
C VAL A 17 7.38 14.28 -5.70
N LEU A 18 6.60 13.29 -5.28
CA LEU A 18 5.57 12.61 -6.08
C LEU A 18 4.16 12.81 -5.49
N GLY A 19 4.02 13.75 -4.55
CA GLY A 19 2.76 14.05 -3.90
C GLY A 19 1.70 14.59 -4.85
N THR A 20 0.43 14.22 -4.59
CA THR A 20 -0.73 14.71 -5.32
C THR A 20 -1.79 15.26 -4.38
N LYS A 21 -2.70 16.06 -4.91
CA LYS A 21 -3.85 16.56 -4.13
C LYS A 21 -4.73 15.40 -3.66
N GLU A 22 -4.98 14.43 -4.53
CA GLU A 22 -5.79 13.26 -4.24
C GLU A 22 -5.15 12.40 -3.14
N ALA A 23 -3.81 12.26 -3.13
CA ALA A 23 -3.08 11.55 -2.07
C ALA A 23 -3.24 12.24 -0.70
N GLN A 24 -3.23 13.57 -0.67
CA GLN A 24 -3.46 14.33 0.57
C GLN A 24 -4.92 14.22 1.04
N GLU A 25 -5.88 14.23 0.12
CA GLU A 25 -7.31 14.16 0.43
C GLU A 25 -7.73 12.84 1.10
N ILE A 26 -7.03 11.73 0.84
CA ILE A 26 -7.36 10.43 1.46
C ILE A 26 -6.79 10.27 2.88
N VAL A 27 -5.83 11.08 3.31
CA VAL A 27 -5.14 10.92 4.60
C VAL A 27 -6.10 10.80 5.79
N PRO A 28 -7.13 11.66 5.95
CA PRO A 28 -8.07 11.52 7.06
C PRO A 28 -8.84 10.19 7.05
N ALA A 29 -9.22 9.70 5.86
CA ALA A 29 -9.93 8.44 5.72
C ALA A 29 -9.02 7.24 6.06
N VAL A 30 -7.76 7.30 5.65
CA VAL A 30 -6.73 6.28 5.96
C VAL A 30 -6.51 6.22 7.48
N ILE A 31 -6.33 7.35 8.16
CA ILE A 31 -6.16 7.42 9.63
C ILE A 31 -7.38 6.81 10.34
N ALA A 32 -8.59 7.19 9.94
CA ALA A 32 -9.82 6.66 10.52
C ALA A 32 -9.93 5.13 10.32
N LYS A 33 -9.54 4.64 9.14
CA LYS A 33 -9.57 3.23 8.80
C LYS A 33 -8.58 2.41 9.64
N ILE A 34 -7.36 2.90 9.83
CA ILE A 34 -6.35 2.28 10.70
C ILE A 34 -6.86 2.23 12.14
N GLY A 35 -7.39 3.34 12.66
CA GLY A 35 -7.96 3.40 14.00
C GLY A 35 -9.10 2.39 14.22
N ALA A 36 -10.01 2.27 13.24
CA ALA A 36 -11.10 1.31 13.29
C ALA A 36 -10.61 -0.15 13.25
N ALA A 37 -9.61 -0.46 12.43
CA ALA A 37 -9.02 -1.79 12.36
C ALA A 37 -8.36 -2.18 13.71
N LYS A 38 -7.58 -1.28 14.29
CA LYS A 38 -6.96 -1.49 15.61
C LYS A 38 -7.99 -1.67 16.72
N ALA A 39 -9.02 -0.86 16.76
CA ALA A 39 -10.11 -0.99 17.74
C ALA A 39 -10.86 -2.32 17.61
N ALA A 40 -10.94 -2.88 16.41
CA ALA A 40 -11.53 -4.19 16.15
C ALA A 40 -10.60 -5.39 16.48
N GLY A 41 -9.34 -5.14 16.83
CA GLY A 41 -8.32 -6.18 17.04
C GLY A 41 -7.83 -6.84 15.75
N ASP A 42 -7.97 -6.16 14.61
CA ASP A 42 -7.47 -6.62 13.32
C ASP A 42 -5.95 -6.45 13.23
N ASN A 43 -5.30 -7.26 12.40
CA ASN A 43 -3.89 -7.05 12.07
C ASN A 43 -3.74 -5.80 11.17
N VAL A 44 -2.73 -4.99 11.44
CA VAL A 44 -2.34 -3.86 10.58
C VAL A 44 -0.89 -4.05 10.15
N ILE A 45 -0.65 -3.97 8.85
CA ILE A 45 0.68 -4.07 8.22
C ILE A 45 0.89 -2.81 7.39
N PHE A 46 2.05 -2.18 7.53
CA PHE A 46 2.47 -1.09 6.67
C PHE A 46 3.50 -1.56 5.66
N THR A 47 3.41 -1.07 4.44
CA THR A 47 4.52 -1.18 3.48
C THR A 47 5.17 0.18 3.26
N ARG A 48 6.44 0.17 2.90
CA ARG A 48 7.20 1.34 2.47
C ARG A 48 7.94 1.00 1.19
N ASP A 49 7.70 1.75 0.16
CA ASP A 49 8.57 1.75 -0.99
C ASP A 49 9.97 2.20 -0.56
N THR A 50 11.01 1.47 -0.98
CA THR A 50 12.34 1.68 -0.38
C THR A 50 13.43 1.53 -1.43
N HIS A 51 14.05 2.66 -1.76
CA HIS A 51 15.15 2.73 -2.72
C HIS A 51 16.49 3.04 -2.05
N GLY A 52 17.55 2.62 -2.72
CA GLY A 52 18.92 2.98 -2.33
C GLY A 52 19.35 4.33 -2.92
N PRO A 53 20.51 4.85 -2.48
CA PRO A 53 21.04 6.14 -2.98
C PRO A 53 21.40 6.10 -4.47
N ASN A 54 21.51 4.89 -5.05
CA ASN A 54 21.80 4.68 -6.48
C ASN A 54 20.50 4.56 -7.32
N TYR A 55 19.37 5.10 -6.84
CA TYR A 55 18.07 5.00 -7.51
C TYR A 55 18.13 5.35 -9.01
N LEU A 56 18.82 6.43 -9.38
CA LEU A 56 18.93 6.88 -10.78
C LEU A 56 19.66 5.90 -11.70
N ASP A 57 20.43 4.95 -11.15
CA ASP A 57 21.12 3.91 -11.92
C ASP A 57 20.22 2.70 -12.17
N THR A 58 19.09 2.59 -11.47
CA THR A 58 18.13 1.50 -11.62
C THR A 58 17.27 1.65 -12.89
N MET A 59 16.59 0.58 -13.29
CA MET A 59 15.63 0.67 -14.41
C MET A 59 14.47 1.59 -14.09
N GLU A 60 13.98 1.59 -12.86
CA GLU A 60 12.92 2.49 -12.42
C GLU A 60 13.37 3.94 -12.47
N GLY A 61 14.56 4.25 -11.95
CA GLY A 61 15.11 5.59 -11.98
C GLY A 61 15.41 6.12 -13.40
N LYS A 62 15.65 5.23 -14.36
CA LYS A 62 15.77 5.61 -15.78
C LYS A 62 14.44 5.96 -16.43
N LEU A 63 13.36 5.32 -15.98
CA LEU A 63 11.99 5.56 -16.49
C LEU A 63 11.30 6.70 -15.75
N LEU A 64 11.57 6.86 -14.47
CA LEU A 64 11.09 7.94 -13.60
C LEU A 64 12.29 8.60 -12.91
N PRO A 65 12.97 9.59 -13.53
CA PRO A 65 14.18 10.19 -12.99
C PRO A 65 13.90 11.19 -11.85
N VAL A 66 13.10 10.79 -10.89
CA VAL A 66 12.73 11.54 -9.69
C VAL A 66 13.11 10.70 -8.48
N PRO A 67 14.26 10.94 -7.82
CA PRO A 67 14.60 10.22 -6.60
C PRO A 67 13.52 10.41 -5.53
N HIS A 68 12.99 9.31 -5.04
CA HIS A 68 11.94 9.28 -4.02
C HIS A 68 12.13 8.08 -3.12
N CYS A 69 11.54 8.11 -1.97
CA CYS A 69 11.54 7.02 -0.98
C CYS A 69 12.94 6.41 -0.75
N ILE A 70 13.98 7.27 -0.78
CA ILE A 70 15.35 6.83 -0.48
C ILE A 70 15.44 6.49 1.01
N ALA A 71 15.88 5.28 1.32
CA ALA A 71 15.94 4.75 2.68
C ALA A 71 16.57 5.74 3.68
N GLY A 72 15.88 5.99 4.79
CA GLY A 72 16.32 6.87 5.86
C GLY A 72 16.09 8.37 5.65
N THR A 73 15.62 8.81 4.47
CA THR A 73 15.25 10.21 4.22
C THR A 73 13.90 10.58 4.83
N GLU A 74 13.61 11.87 4.93
CA GLU A 74 12.28 12.32 5.40
C GLU A 74 11.15 11.88 4.45
N GLY A 75 11.38 11.91 3.13
CA GLY A 75 10.40 11.48 2.13
C GLY A 75 10.01 10.01 2.21
N TRP A 76 10.95 9.16 2.65
CA TRP A 76 10.72 7.73 2.87
C TRP A 76 9.84 7.42 4.08
N LYS A 77 9.77 8.31 5.07
CA LYS A 77 9.00 8.07 6.30
C LYS A 77 7.49 8.12 6.04
N ILE A 78 6.76 7.30 6.77
CA ILE A 78 5.32 7.44 6.93
C ILE A 78 5.08 8.58 7.95
N PRO A 79 4.18 9.54 7.69
CA PRO A 79 3.82 10.58 8.65
C PRO A 79 3.37 10.02 10.00
N GLY A 80 3.81 10.63 11.10
CA GLY A 80 3.58 10.10 12.44
C GLY A 80 2.10 9.99 12.85
N GLU A 81 1.19 10.74 12.22
CA GLU A 81 -0.25 10.62 12.41
C GLU A 81 -0.86 9.39 11.72
N ILE A 82 -0.14 8.78 10.76
CA ILE A 82 -0.55 7.56 10.05
C ILE A 82 0.18 6.36 10.64
N ASP A 83 1.46 6.54 10.97
CA ASP A 83 2.37 5.47 11.37
C ASP A 83 2.05 4.91 12.75
N ASP A 84 2.34 3.64 12.92
CA ASP A 84 2.32 2.98 14.23
C ASP A 84 3.51 2.01 14.34
N PRO A 85 4.56 2.39 15.07
CA PRO A 85 5.78 1.59 15.18
C PRO A 85 5.57 0.24 15.88
N THR A 86 4.41 -0.02 16.48
CA THR A 86 4.07 -1.33 17.06
C THR A 86 3.54 -2.33 16.05
N CYS A 87 3.20 -1.86 14.84
CA CYS A 87 2.74 -2.68 13.73
C CYS A 87 3.92 -3.25 12.92
N VAL A 88 3.63 -4.23 12.07
CA VAL A 88 4.61 -4.78 11.13
C VAL A 88 4.87 -3.78 10.01
N HIS A 89 6.13 -3.50 9.72
CA HIS A 89 6.56 -2.69 8.59
C HIS A 89 7.35 -3.54 7.60
N ILE A 90 7.04 -3.40 6.33
CA ILE A 90 7.68 -4.11 5.22
C ILE A 90 8.31 -3.09 4.27
N ASP A 91 9.62 -3.09 4.21
CA ASP A 91 10.35 -2.32 3.22
C ASP A 91 10.44 -3.12 1.92
N LYS A 92 9.82 -2.64 0.86
CA LYS A 92 9.78 -3.32 -0.42
C LYS A 92 10.59 -2.55 -1.48
N PRO A 93 11.44 -3.24 -2.25
CA PRO A 93 12.25 -2.60 -3.30
C PRO A 93 11.56 -2.53 -4.66
N ASN A 94 10.29 -2.95 -4.73
CA ASN A 94 9.50 -3.05 -5.96
C ASN A 94 8.07 -2.65 -5.70
N PHE A 95 7.28 -2.37 -6.74
CA PHE A 95 5.86 -2.00 -6.63
C PHE A 95 5.04 -3.02 -5.85
N GLY A 96 5.20 -4.33 -6.12
CA GLY A 96 4.55 -5.41 -5.39
C GLY A 96 5.53 -6.18 -4.51
N TYR A 97 5.10 -6.55 -3.33
CA TYR A 97 5.86 -7.41 -2.43
C TYR A 97 5.52 -8.88 -2.70
N PHE A 98 6.50 -9.68 -3.10
CA PHE A 98 6.27 -11.07 -3.55
C PHE A 98 6.43 -12.13 -2.45
N ARG A 99 6.76 -11.72 -1.21
CA ARG A 99 7.01 -12.63 -0.07
C ARG A 99 5.92 -12.57 0.99
N TRP A 100 4.68 -12.33 0.58
CA TRP A 100 3.54 -12.30 1.49
C TRP A 100 3.32 -13.65 2.21
N ASP A 101 3.73 -14.76 1.61
CA ASP A 101 3.72 -16.12 2.15
C ASP A 101 4.93 -16.47 3.01
N SER A 102 5.81 -15.51 3.31
CA SER A 102 6.98 -15.75 4.15
C SER A 102 6.58 -16.23 5.55
N PHE A 103 7.42 -17.07 6.16
CA PHE A 103 7.19 -17.64 7.51
C PHE A 103 6.78 -16.61 8.56
N ASN A 104 7.38 -15.41 8.50
CA ASN A 104 7.09 -14.34 9.47
C ASN A 104 5.71 -13.71 9.28
N LEU A 105 5.12 -13.80 8.09
CA LEU A 105 3.82 -13.21 7.76
C LEU A 105 2.70 -14.26 7.66
N SER A 106 3.04 -15.53 7.39
CA SER A 106 2.04 -16.60 7.17
C SER A 106 1.03 -16.71 8.32
N SER A 107 1.49 -16.62 9.57
CA SER A 107 0.62 -16.73 10.75
C SER A 107 -0.41 -15.59 10.85
N LEU A 108 -0.14 -14.42 10.26
CA LEU A 108 -1.08 -13.31 10.22
C LEU A 108 -2.19 -13.58 9.19
N PHE A 109 -1.82 -14.15 8.03
CA PHE A 109 -2.76 -14.45 6.97
C PHE A 109 -3.58 -15.72 7.23
N GLU A 110 -3.00 -16.76 7.84
CA GLU A 110 -3.72 -17.98 8.26
C GLU A 110 -4.89 -17.72 9.20
N ARG A 111 -4.81 -16.63 9.99
CA ARG A 111 -5.87 -16.21 10.91
C ARG A 111 -6.81 -15.18 10.32
N SER A 112 -6.59 -14.76 9.09
CA SER A 112 -7.36 -13.69 8.47
C SER A 112 -8.53 -14.23 7.67
N ASP A 113 -9.75 -13.83 8.03
CA ASP A 113 -10.96 -14.14 7.28
C ASP A 113 -11.02 -13.32 5.97
N LYS A 114 -10.28 -12.23 5.89
CA LYS A 114 -10.12 -11.39 4.69
C LYS A 114 -8.92 -10.45 4.80
N ILE A 115 -8.44 -10.00 3.64
CA ILE A 115 -7.38 -9.00 3.50
C ILE A 115 -7.99 -7.74 2.87
N GLU A 116 -7.66 -6.58 3.43
CA GLU A 116 -8.09 -5.28 2.90
C GLU A 116 -6.87 -4.40 2.66
N LEU A 117 -6.78 -3.79 1.47
CA LEU A 117 -5.70 -2.88 1.11
C LEU A 117 -6.23 -1.45 1.04
N ILE A 118 -5.41 -0.51 1.48
CA ILE A 118 -5.59 0.93 1.35
C ILE A 118 -4.23 1.59 1.04
N GLY A 119 -4.22 2.83 0.58
CA GLY A 119 -2.99 3.62 0.41
C GLY A 119 -2.66 4.00 -1.03
N LEU A 120 -1.38 4.10 -1.33
CA LEU A 120 -0.81 4.74 -2.53
C LEU A 120 0.16 3.83 -3.30
N CYS A 121 0.29 3.99 -4.61
CA CYS A 121 -0.73 4.55 -5.48
C CYS A 121 -1.63 3.40 -5.95
N THR A 122 -2.93 3.68 -6.13
CA THR A 122 -3.92 2.65 -6.54
C THR A 122 -3.48 1.91 -7.79
N ASP A 123 -2.97 2.63 -8.76
CA ASP A 123 -2.60 2.19 -10.11
C ASP A 123 -1.18 1.60 -10.21
N ILE A 124 -0.42 1.60 -9.12
CA ILE A 124 0.94 1.07 -9.09
C ILE A 124 1.08 0.05 -7.96
N CYS A 125 1.33 0.50 -6.73
CA CYS A 125 1.67 -0.40 -5.62
C CYS A 125 0.44 -1.14 -5.07
N VAL A 126 -0.75 -0.49 -5.00
CA VAL A 126 -1.97 -1.14 -4.49
C VAL A 126 -2.41 -2.26 -5.42
N VAL A 127 -2.58 -2.00 -6.72
CA VAL A 127 -2.98 -3.02 -7.70
C VAL A 127 -1.97 -4.16 -7.76
N SER A 128 -0.67 -3.86 -7.75
CA SER A 128 0.39 -4.87 -7.77
C SER A 128 0.29 -5.82 -6.57
N ASN A 129 0.15 -5.27 -5.36
CA ASN A 129 0.02 -6.10 -4.16
C ASN A 129 -1.31 -6.84 -4.10
N ALA A 130 -2.42 -6.23 -4.52
CA ALA A 130 -3.73 -6.89 -4.54
C ALA A 130 -3.73 -8.13 -5.45
N LEU A 131 -3.11 -8.06 -6.64
CA LEU A 131 -3.03 -9.17 -7.57
C LEU A 131 -2.06 -10.27 -7.12
N ILE A 132 -0.93 -9.89 -6.51
CA ILE A 132 0.02 -10.84 -5.90
C ILE A 132 -0.67 -11.58 -4.75
N LEU A 133 -1.31 -10.87 -3.82
CA LEU A 133 -2.05 -11.48 -2.71
C LEU A 133 -3.16 -12.40 -3.19
N LYS A 134 -3.91 -12.00 -4.24
CA LYS A 134 -4.95 -12.85 -4.84
C LYS A 134 -4.37 -14.12 -5.45
N SER A 135 -3.14 -14.07 -5.96
CA SER A 135 -2.45 -15.25 -6.52
C SER A 135 -1.91 -16.18 -5.43
N ILE A 136 -1.38 -15.62 -4.33
CA ILE A 136 -0.82 -16.39 -3.22
C ILE A 136 -1.94 -16.99 -2.35
N PHE A 137 -2.99 -16.21 -2.08
CA PHE A 137 -4.10 -16.58 -1.19
C PHE A 137 -5.45 -16.58 -1.96
N PRO A 138 -5.65 -17.50 -2.91
CA PRO A 138 -6.82 -17.47 -3.80
C PRO A 138 -8.15 -17.63 -3.05
N GLU A 139 -8.15 -18.31 -1.90
CA GLU A 139 -9.34 -18.58 -1.10
C GLU A 139 -9.64 -17.48 -0.04
N ILE A 140 -8.69 -16.59 0.24
CA ILE A 140 -8.93 -15.47 1.15
C ILE A 140 -9.58 -14.33 0.37
N PRO A 141 -10.73 -13.81 0.78
CA PRO A 141 -11.34 -12.63 0.18
C PRO A 141 -10.41 -11.41 0.28
N ILE A 142 -10.08 -10.80 -0.86
CA ILE A 142 -9.25 -9.60 -0.94
C ILE A 142 -10.11 -8.42 -1.35
N SER A 143 -9.96 -7.31 -0.65
CA SER A 143 -10.68 -6.08 -0.94
C SER A 143 -9.75 -4.85 -0.96
N VAL A 144 -10.16 -3.83 -1.71
CA VAL A 144 -9.54 -2.51 -1.72
C VAL A 144 -10.62 -1.48 -1.36
N ASP A 145 -10.32 -0.56 -0.45
CA ASP A 145 -11.21 0.54 -0.12
C ASP A 145 -10.83 1.75 -0.96
N ALA A 146 -11.65 2.04 -1.98
CA ALA A 146 -11.37 3.09 -2.95
C ALA A 146 -11.31 4.50 -2.32
N LYS A 147 -12.07 4.75 -1.23
CA LYS A 147 -12.04 6.03 -0.50
C LYS A 147 -10.76 6.26 0.31
N CYS A 148 -10.01 5.19 0.53
CA CYS A 148 -8.73 5.21 1.22
C CYS A 148 -7.55 4.98 0.26
N CYS A 149 -7.76 5.16 -1.05
CA CYS A 149 -6.75 5.00 -2.09
C CYS A 149 -6.77 6.19 -3.05
N ALA A 150 -5.60 6.55 -3.58
CA ALA A 150 -5.48 7.51 -4.67
C ALA A 150 -4.46 6.99 -5.70
N GLY A 151 -4.71 7.25 -6.97
CA GLY A 151 -3.78 6.95 -8.06
C GLY A 151 -2.92 8.16 -8.41
N VAL A 152 -2.04 7.97 -9.38
CA VAL A 152 -1.25 9.08 -9.97
C VAL A 152 -2.16 10.11 -10.60
N THR A 153 -3.24 9.65 -11.25
CA THR A 153 -4.35 10.48 -11.74
C THR A 153 -5.69 9.84 -11.40
N PRO A 154 -6.80 10.62 -11.39
CA PRO A 154 -8.15 10.05 -11.22
C PRO A 154 -8.49 8.98 -12.25
N GLU A 155 -8.03 9.14 -13.49
CA GLU A 155 -8.29 8.20 -14.59
C GLU A 155 -7.55 6.87 -14.37
N SER A 156 -6.26 6.93 -14.00
CA SER A 156 -5.48 5.71 -13.73
C SER A 156 -5.94 5.00 -12.46
N HIS A 157 -6.37 5.75 -11.43
CA HIS A 157 -7.05 5.21 -10.26
C HIS A 157 -8.29 4.39 -10.65
N ALA A 158 -9.19 4.98 -11.45
CA ALA A 158 -10.41 4.30 -11.90
C ALA A 158 -10.10 3.05 -12.73
N ALA A 159 -9.12 3.12 -13.63
CA ALA A 159 -8.69 1.99 -14.46
C ALA A 159 -8.13 0.83 -13.60
N ALA A 160 -7.34 1.14 -12.58
CA ALA A 160 -6.81 0.14 -11.66
C ALA A 160 -7.92 -0.55 -10.85
N LEU A 161 -8.92 0.20 -10.37
CA LEU A 161 -10.08 -0.37 -9.67
C LEU A 161 -10.87 -1.32 -10.58
N ILE A 162 -11.06 -0.96 -11.86
CA ILE A 162 -11.72 -1.84 -12.85
C ILE A 162 -10.89 -3.12 -13.03
N THR A 163 -9.58 -3.00 -13.20
CA THR A 163 -8.68 -4.15 -13.38
C THR A 163 -8.74 -5.10 -12.17
N MET A 164 -8.65 -4.56 -10.97
CA MET A 164 -8.73 -5.35 -9.74
C MET A 164 -10.08 -6.06 -9.61
N ARG A 165 -11.19 -5.38 -9.94
CA ARG A 165 -12.54 -5.96 -9.93
C ARG A 165 -12.65 -7.13 -10.89
N MET A 166 -12.08 -7.03 -12.10
CA MET A 166 -12.05 -8.13 -13.06
C MET A 166 -11.22 -9.33 -12.58
N CYS A 167 -10.21 -9.08 -11.75
CA CYS A 167 -9.39 -10.11 -11.08
C CYS A 167 -9.99 -10.60 -9.76
N GLN A 168 -11.28 -10.34 -9.50
CA GLN A 168 -12.04 -10.80 -8.31
C GLN A 168 -11.57 -10.17 -6.98
N VAL A 169 -10.92 -9.03 -7.03
CA VAL A 169 -10.69 -8.20 -5.85
C VAL A 169 -11.95 -7.37 -5.60
N GLN A 170 -12.46 -7.39 -4.38
CA GLN A 170 -13.66 -6.63 -4.01
C GLN A 170 -13.31 -5.14 -3.86
N ILE A 171 -13.99 -4.29 -4.59
CA ILE A 171 -13.82 -2.84 -4.46
C ILE A 171 -14.94 -2.28 -3.57
N LYS A 172 -14.55 -1.63 -2.47
CA LYS A 172 -15.45 -0.88 -1.60
C LYS A 172 -15.44 0.59 -2.03
N GLU A 173 -16.62 1.15 -2.21
CA GLU A 173 -16.87 2.54 -2.63
C GLU A 173 -17.50 3.37 -1.52
#